data_478e209390f8b6770a8215bd4769e17f
#
_entry.id   478e209390f8b6770a8215bd4769e17f
#
_cell.length_a   1.000
_cell.length_b   1.000
_cell.length_c   1.000
_cell.angle_alpha   90.00
_cell.angle_beta   90.00
_cell.angle_gamma   90.00
#
_symmetry.space_group_name_H-M   'P 1'
#
loop_
_entity.id
_entity.type
_entity.pdbx_description
1 polymer ?
#
loop_
_entity_poly.entity_id
_entity_poly.type
_entity_poly.pdbx_seq_one_letter_code
_entity_poly.pdbx_strand_id
1 'polypeptide(L)'
;MLHVEKSKQLILDTFGSQDTFYVGTIKGVGRIYQQTFVDTYSKITFAKLYTMKTPITAADLLNDNVMPFFEQHNMGLLCILTDRGTEFCRRADNHDYQLYLALNNIDHTKTKAKSPQTNGICERFHKTIIICIILF
;
A
#
# COMPACT_ATOMS: atom_id res chain seq x y z
N MET A 1 4.64 -26.32 22.19
CA MET A 1 3.60 -25.30 22.16
C MET A 1 4.06 -24.02 21.46
N LEU A 2 5.17 -23.44 21.82
CA LEU A 2 5.70 -22.23 21.14
C LEU A 2 5.97 -22.44 19.66
N HIS A 3 6.37 -23.64 19.24
CA HIS A 3 6.62 -23.94 17.82
C HIS A 3 5.35 -23.97 16.98
N VAL A 4 4.22 -24.40 17.54
CA VAL A 4 2.95 -24.46 16.83
C VAL A 4 2.39 -23.04 16.59
N GLU A 5 2.55 -22.15 17.57
CA GLU A 5 2.13 -20.76 17.43
C GLU A 5 2.98 -20.02 16.41
N LYS A 6 4.30 -20.20 16.42
CA LYS A 6 5.19 -19.64 15.39
C LYS A 6 4.85 -20.13 13.98
N SER A 7 4.53 -21.41 13.84
CA SER A 7 4.12 -21.96 12.54
C SER A 7 2.80 -21.36 12.07
N LYS A 8 1.84 -21.16 12.95
CA LYS A 8 0.57 -20.47 12.65
C LYS A 8 0.78 -19.01 12.28
N GLN A 9 1.69 -18.30 12.96
CA GLN A 9 2.05 -16.93 12.62
C GLN A 9 2.66 -16.84 11.24
N LEU A 10 3.57 -17.75 10.87
CA LEU A 10 4.19 -17.80 9.55
C LEU A 10 3.14 -18.03 8.43
N ILE A 11 2.08 -18.81 8.69
CA ILE A 11 1.00 -19.05 7.74
C ILE A 11 0.15 -17.79 7.54
N LEU A 12 0.07 -16.93 8.56
CA LEU A 12 -0.68 -15.68 8.51
C LEU A 12 0.12 -14.50 7.98
N ASP A 13 1.42 -14.70 7.75
CA ASP A 13 2.26 -13.68 7.13
C ASP A 13 1.86 -13.46 5.68
N THR A 14 1.77 -12.21 5.27
CA THR A 14 1.18 -11.86 3.99
C THR A 14 2.08 -10.94 3.18
N PHE A 15 1.76 -10.87 1.90
CA PHE A 15 2.36 -9.94 0.95
C PHE A 15 1.33 -8.89 0.57
N GLY A 16 1.75 -7.64 0.53
CA GLY A 16 0.90 -6.55 0.11
C GLY A 16 1.35 -5.93 -1.21
N SER A 17 0.44 -5.24 -1.84
CA SER A 17 0.73 -4.41 -3.02
C SER A 17 0.24 -3.00 -2.74
N GLN A 18 1.06 -2.01 -3.05
CA GLN A 18 0.70 -0.61 -2.85
C GLN A 18 0.85 0.15 -4.16
N ASP A 19 -0.09 1.04 -4.41
CA ASP A 19 -0.11 1.85 -5.62
C ASP A 19 -0.71 3.23 -5.34
N THR A 20 -0.34 4.20 -6.18
CA THR A 20 -0.90 5.55 -6.14
C THR A 20 -1.73 5.78 -7.40
N PHE A 21 -2.96 6.18 -7.22
CA PHE A 21 -3.86 6.49 -8.32
C PHE A 21 -4.21 7.98 -8.33
N TYR A 22 -4.09 8.59 -9.49
CA TYR A 22 -4.53 9.97 -9.69
C TYR A 22 -6.04 9.98 -9.91
N VAL A 23 -6.77 10.52 -8.95
CA VAL A 23 -8.24 10.55 -8.98
C VAL A 23 -8.74 11.66 -9.91
N GLY A 24 -8.18 12.83 -9.78
CA GLY A 24 -8.60 14.00 -10.55
C GLY A 24 -8.21 15.30 -9.86
N THR A 25 -8.69 16.40 -10.39
CA THR A 25 -8.43 17.74 -9.86
C THR A 25 -9.73 18.34 -9.35
N ILE A 26 -9.70 18.83 -8.11
CA ILE A 26 -10.84 19.52 -7.50
C ILE A 26 -10.55 21.00 -7.50
N LYS A 27 -11.48 21.79 -8.04
CA LYS A 27 -11.35 23.24 -8.09
C LYS A 27 -11.22 23.82 -6.69
N GLY A 28 -10.19 24.63 -6.47
CA GLY A 28 -9.90 25.23 -5.17
C GLY A 28 -9.07 24.34 -4.21
N VAL A 29 -8.91 23.07 -4.52
CA VAL A 29 -8.11 22.13 -3.70
C VAL A 29 -6.85 21.69 -4.44
N GLY A 30 -6.97 21.34 -5.71
CA GLY A 30 -5.87 20.85 -6.52
C GLY A 30 -6.02 19.38 -6.87
N ARG A 31 -4.89 18.74 -7.16
CA ARG A 31 -4.85 17.33 -7.53
C ARG A 31 -5.14 16.44 -6.33
N ILE A 32 -5.90 15.38 -6.59
CA ILE A 32 -6.23 14.38 -5.58
C ILE A 32 -5.64 13.04 -6.00
N TYR A 33 -4.93 12.41 -5.09
CA TYR A 33 -4.33 11.10 -5.26
C TYR A 33 -4.92 10.13 -4.26
N GLN A 34 -5.06 8.89 -4.66
CA GLN A 34 -5.47 7.81 -3.77
C GLN A 34 -4.31 6.85 -3.58
N GLN A 35 -3.88 6.68 -2.34
CA GLN A 35 -3.00 5.58 -1.96
C GLN A 35 -3.86 4.36 -1.70
N THR A 36 -3.47 3.24 -2.27
CA THR A 36 -4.20 1.97 -2.11
C THR A 36 -3.22 0.88 -1.72
N PHE A 37 -3.58 0.12 -0.71
CA PHE A 37 -2.86 -1.10 -0.30
C PHE A 37 -3.81 -2.27 -0.39
N VAL A 38 -3.35 -3.38 -0.98
CA VAL A 38 -4.11 -4.62 -1.10
C VAL A 38 -3.30 -5.76 -0.53
N ASP A 39 -3.87 -6.52 0.38
CA ASP A 39 -3.31 -7.79 0.79
C ASP A 39 -3.59 -8.82 -0.32
N THR A 40 -2.52 -9.37 -0.89
CA THR A 40 -2.62 -10.26 -2.05
C THR A 40 -3.31 -11.58 -1.74
N TYR A 41 -3.27 -12.02 -0.50
CA TYR A 41 -3.92 -13.26 -0.09
C TYR A 41 -5.41 -13.09 0.20
N SER A 42 -5.75 -12.23 1.16
CA SER A 42 -7.14 -12.04 1.60
C SER A 42 -7.92 -11.08 0.72
N LYS A 43 -7.24 -10.27 -0.11
CA LYS A 43 -7.82 -9.18 -0.91
C LYS A 43 -8.39 -8.04 -0.08
N ILE A 44 -8.10 -7.99 1.22
CA ILE A 44 -8.43 -6.84 2.05
C ILE A 44 -7.68 -5.62 1.51
N THR A 45 -8.41 -4.52 1.37
CA THR A 45 -7.90 -3.32 0.72
C THR A 45 -8.09 -2.11 1.60
N PHE A 46 -7.08 -1.28 1.65
CA PHE A 46 -7.10 0.02 2.33
C PHE A 46 -6.87 1.12 1.30
N ALA A 47 -7.56 2.22 1.45
CA ALA A 47 -7.38 3.37 0.58
C ALA A 47 -7.55 4.66 1.37
N LYS A 48 -6.77 5.67 0.99
CA LYS A 48 -6.85 6.99 1.59
C LYS A 48 -6.51 8.04 0.54
N LEU A 49 -7.21 9.17 0.59
CA LEU A 49 -7.02 10.27 -0.35
C LEU A 49 -6.04 11.29 0.19
N TYR A 50 -5.22 11.81 -0.71
CA TYR A 50 -4.21 12.82 -0.39
C TYR A 50 -4.19 13.90 -1.46
N THR A 51 -3.75 15.09 -1.09
CA THR A 51 -3.53 16.20 -2.02
C THR A 51 -2.12 16.18 -2.62
N MET A 52 -1.27 15.28 -2.17
CA MET A 52 0.11 15.14 -2.64
C MET A 52 0.46 13.68 -2.89
N LYS A 53 1.41 13.47 -3.78
CA LYS A 53 1.99 12.16 -4.07
C LYS A 53 3.46 12.20 -3.64
N THR A 54 3.71 11.79 -2.41
CA THR A 54 5.04 11.87 -1.79
C THR A 54 5.38 10.57 -1.05
N PRO A 55 6.67 10.33 -0.74
CA PRO A 55 7.02 9.18 0.12
C PRO A 55 6.30 9.18 1.47
N ILE A 56 6.11 10.35 2.04
CA ILE A 56 5.41 10.50 3.33
C ILE A 56 3.95 10.05 3.22
N THR A 57 3.24 10.46 2.17
CA THR A 57 1.84 10.05 1.99
C THR A 57 1.72 8.55 1.73
N ALA A 58 2.68 7.95 1.03
CA ALA A 58 2.72 6.51 0.83
C ALA A 58 2.95 5.77 2.16
N ALA A 59 3.85 6.24 2.99
CA ALA A 59 4.11 5.67 4.31
C ALA A 59 2.94 5.90 5.28
N ASP A 60 2.25 7.03 5.17
CA ASP A 60 1.13 7.38 6.05
C ASP A 60 -0.01 6.37 5.95
N LEU A 61 -0.35 5.91 4.76
CA LEU A 61 -1.37 4.87 4.59
C LEU A 61 -1.00 3.60 5.36
N LEU A 62 0.25 3.18 5.29
CA LEU A 62 0.73 2.01 6.00
C LEU A 62 0.65 2.20 7.52
N ASN A 63 1.14 3.32 7.99
CA ASN A 63 1.22 3.61 9.42
C ASN A 63 -0.15 3.83 10.06
N ASP A 64 -1.06 4.46 9.35
CA ASP A 64 -2.37 4.84 9.88
C ASP A 64 -3.41 3.73 9.79
N ASN A 65 -3.40 2.96 8.70
CA ASN A 65 -4.46 1.99 8.40
C ASN A 65 -3.97 0.54 8.35
N VAL A 66 -2.89 0.28 7.63
CA VAL A 66 -2.48 -1.09 7.29
C VAL A 66 -1.83 -1.79 8.48
N MET A 67 -0.80 -1.19 9.06
CA MET A 67 -0.05 -1.80 10.15
C MET A 67 -0.91 -2.00 11.40
N PRO A 68 -1.75 -1.04 11.84
CA PRO A 68 -2.63 -1.28 12.96
C PRO A 68 -3.60 -2.44 12.75
N PHE A 69 -4.12 -2.59 11.54
CA PHE A 69 -5.01 -3.72 11.21
C PHE A 69 -4.27 -5.05 11.32
N PHE A 70 -3.07 -5.14 10.77
CA PHE A 70 -2.29 -6.38 10.81
C PHE A 70 -1.85 -6.73 12.23
N GLU A 71 -1.43 -5.75 13.00
CA GLU A 71 -1.10 -5.95 14.42
C GLU A 71 -2.30 -6.44 15.23
N GLN A 72 -3.47 -5.85 15.01
CA GLN A 72 -4.70 -6.22 15.71
C GLN A 72 -5.11 -7.67 15.43
N HIS A 73 -4.80 -8.17 14.24
CA HIS A 73 -5.15 -9.54 13.82
C HIS A 73 -3.99 -10.53 13.96
N ASN A 74 -2.89 -10.14 14.59
CA ASN A 74 -1.68 -10.95 14.75
C ASN A 74 -1.14 -11.47 13.42
N MET A 75 -1.20 -10.65 12.37
CA MET A 75 -0.66 -10.96 11.06
C MET A 75 0.61 -10.16 10.82
N GLY A 76 1.59 -10.79 10.17
CA GLY A 76 2.82 -10.13 9.75
C GLY A 76 2.76 -9.72 8.29
N LEU A 77 3.22 -8.51 7.99
CA LEU A 77 3.42 -8.07 6.61
C LEU A 77 4.90 -8.25 6.27
N LEU A 78 5.21 -9.22 5.40
CA LEU A 78 6.59 -9.57 5.08
C LEU A 78 7.16 -8.72 3.95
N CYS A 79 6.37 -8.44 2.94
CA CYS A 79 6.84 -7.80 1.73
C CYS A 79 5.74 -6.93 1.11
N ILE A 80 6.14 -5.79 0.58
CA ILE A 80 5.27 -4.94 -0.21
C ILE A 80 5.80 -4.82 -1.62
N LEU A 81 4.91 -5.02 -2.58
CA LEU A 81 5.18 -4.85 -3.99
C LEU A 81 4.68 -3.47 -4.42
N THR A 82 5.56 -2.69 -5.04
CA THR A 82 5.21 -1.38 -5.61
C THR A 82 5.74 -1.28 -7.03
N ASP A 83 5.28 -0.27 -7.77
CA ASP A 83 5.96 0.14 -8.99
C ASP A 83 7.24 0.96 -8.66
N ARG A 84 7.84 1.57 -9.65
CA ARG A 84 9.06 2.38 -9.50
C ARG A 84 8.77 3.87 -9.39
N GLY A 85 7.57 4.24 -8.98
CA GLY A 85 7.22 5.64 -8.74
C GLY A 85 8.12 6.29 -7.69
N THR A 86 8.31 7.60 -7.81
CA THR A 86 9.20 8.34 -6.93
C THR A 86 8.70 8.39 -5.48
N GLU A 87 7.41 8.17 -5.25
CA GLU A 87 6.86 8.05 -3.90
C GLU A 87 7.30 6.76 -3.21
N PHE A 88 7.64 5.72 -3.95
CA PHE A 88 8.04 4.42 -3.41
C PHE A 88 9.54 4.17 -3.47
N CYS A 89 10.23 4.70 -4.46
CA CYS A 89 11.66 4.47 -4.59
C CYS A 89 12.37 5.66 -5.23
N ARG A 90 13.52 6.01 -4.65
CA ARG A 90 14.35 7.09 -5.11
C ARG A 90 15.80 6.80 -4.72
N ARG A 91 16.76 7.39 -5.45
CA ARG A 91 18.18 7.24 -5.17
C ARG A 91 18.68 7.96 -3.92
N ALA A 92 17.88 8.83 -3.33
CA ALA A 92 18.31 9.61 -2.18
C ALA A 92 18.45 8.75 -0.93
N ASP A 93 19.50 8.99 -0.15
CA ASP A 93 19.79 8.28 1.10
C ASP A 93 18.68 8.43 2.16
N ASN A 94 17.78 9.38 1.98
CA ASN A 94 16.71 9.71 2.89
C ASN A 94 15.34 9.58 2.21
N HIS A 95 14.97 8.37 1.82
CA HIS A 95 13.66 8.14 1.25
C HIS A 95 12.69 7.64 2.34
N ASP A 96 11.75 8.49 2.73
CA ASP A 96 10.88 8.24 3.88
C ASP A 96 10.09 6.93 3.79
N TYR A 97 9.59 6.58 2.61
CA TYR A 97 8.86 5.34 2.42
C TYR A 97 9.76 4.11 2.62
N GLN A 98 10.91 4.11 1.98
CA GLN A 98 11.85 3.00 2.09
C GLN A 98 12.40 2.87 3.51
N LEU A 99 12.64 3.98 4.19
CA LEU A 99 13.05 3.98 5.58
C LEU A 99 11.96 3.39 6.49
N TYR A 100 10.71 3.78 6.25
CA TYR A 100 9.58 3.24 7.01
C TYR A 100 9.49 1.71 6.88
N LEU A 101 9.63 1.18 5.67
CA LEU A 101 9.63 -0.27 5.46
C LEU A 101 10.78 -0.95 6.17
N ALA A 102 11.98 -0.38 6.09
CA ALA A 102 13.17 -0.94 6.73
C ALA A 102 13.00 -0.99 8.25
N LEU A 103 12.48 0.08 8.85
CA LEU A 103 12.25 0.14 10.31
C LEU A 103 11.21 -0.87 10.78
N ASN A 104 10.28 -1.25 9.93
CA ASN A 104 9.24 -2.22 10.25
C ASN A 104 9.56 -3.63 9.75
N ASN A 105 10.77 -3.87 9.28
CA ASN A 105 11.24 -5.17 8.77
C ASN A 105 10.36 -5.70 7.63
N ILE A 106 9.94 -4.81 6.75
CA ILE A 106 9.14 -5.14 5.57
C ILE A 106 10.03 -5.09 4.34
N ASP A 107 10.13 -6.18 3.60
CA ASP A 107 10.85 -6.23 2.35
C ASP A 107 10.12 -5.45 1.27
N HIS A 108 10.88 -4.74 0.44
CA HIS A 108 10.33 -3.94 -0.64
C HIS A 108 10.72 -4.55 -1.98
N THR A 109 9.73 -5.02 -2.73
CA THR A 109 9.91 -5.52 -4.09
C THR A 109 9.33 -4.52 -5.07
N LYS A 110 10.13 -4.16 -6.08
CA LYS A 110 9.74 -3.22 -7.13
C LYS A 110 9.42 -3.97 -8.39
N THR A 111 8.23 -3.75 -8.94
CA THR A 111 7.88 -4.35 -10.23
C THR A 111 8.53 -3.59 -11.37
N LYS A 112 8.83 -4.30 -12.43
CA LYS A 112 8.98 -3.67 -13.73
C LYS A 112 7.61 -3.12 -14.14
N ALA A 113 7.62 -2.08 -14.95
CA ALA A 113 6.50 -1.18 -15.26
C ALA A 113 5.16 -1.82 -15.65
N LYS A 114 4.98 -3.11 -15.63
CA LYS A 114 3.69 -3.80 -15.79
C LYS A 114 3.79 -5.24 -15.26
N SER A 115 3.34 -5.43 -14.04
CA SER A 115 2.95 -6.75 -13.58
C SER A 115 1.43 -6.86 -13.67
N PRO A 116 0.86 -7.53 -14.69
CA PRO A 116 -0.57 -7.43 -14.99
C PRO A 116 -1.49 -7.96 -13.90
N GLN A 117 -1.00 -8.88 -13.06
CA GLN A 117 -1.84 -9.54 -12.06
C GLN A 117 -2.08 -8.70 -10.81
N THR A 118 -1.04 -8.07 -10.27
CA THR A 118 -1.16 -7.25 -9.05
C THR A 118 -1.76 -5.89 -9.35
N ASN A 119 -1.39 -5.27 -10.45
CA ASN A 119 -1.94 -3.98 -10.88
C ASN A 119 -3.43 -4.08 -11.24
N GLY A 120 -3.89 -5.22 -11.79
CA GLY A 120 -5.29 -5.42 -12.14
C GLY A 120 -6.25 -5.35 -10.96
N ILE A 121 -5.82 -5.78 -9.77
CA ILE A 121 -6.64 -5.70 -8.55
C ILE A 121 -6.77 -4.25 -8.09
N CYS A 122 -5.68 -3.51 -8.05
CA CYS A 122 -5.69 -2.09 -7.69
C CYS A 122 -6.49 -1.27 -8.69
N GLU A 123 -6.33 -1.50 -9.99
CA GLU A 123 -7.09 -0.80 -11.03
C GLU A 123 -8.60 -0.99 -10.90
N ARG A 124 -9.05 -2.21 -10.66
CA ARG A 124 -10.48 -2.49 -10.45
C ARG A 124 -11.02 -1.79 -9.22
N PHE A 125 -10.26 -1.75 -8.15
CA PHE A 125 -10.63 -1.04 -6.94
C PHE A 125 -10.71 0.46 -7.18
N HIS A 126 -9.73 1.04 -7.88
CA HIS A 126 -9.72 2.46 -8.23
C HIS A 126 -10.96 2.86 -9.03
N LYS A 127 -11.36 2.06 -10.02
CA LYS A 127 -12.58 2.30 -10.80
C LYS A 127 -13.83 2.29 -9.93
N THR A 128 -13.94 1.35 -9.01
CA THR A 128 -15.08 1.25 -8.08
C THR A 128 -15.16 2.47 -7.18
N ILE A 129 -14.04 2.92 -6.62
CA ILE A 129 -13.99 4.10 -5.76
C ILE A 129 -14.36 5.37 -6.53
N ILE A 130 -13.86 5.54 -7.74
CA ILE A 130 -14.21 6.70 -8.58
C ILE A 130 -15.72 6.75 -8.83
N ILE A 131 -16.32 5.63 -9.17
CA ILE A 131 -17.78 5.54 -9.38
C ILE A 131 -18.51 5.94 -8.10
N CYS A 132 -18.08 5.47 -6.93
CA CYS A 132 -18.67 5.84 -5.65
C CYS A 132 -18.54 7.33 -5.35
N ILE A 133 -17.38 7.93 -5.65
CA ILE A 133 -17.17 9.38 -5.44
C ILE A 133 -18.05 10.21 -6.38
N ILE A 134 -18.23 9.77 -7.62
CA ILE A 134 -19.07 10.47 -8.60
C ILE A 134 -20.55 10.40 -8.21
N LEU A 135 -21.00 9.30 -7.59
CA LEU A 135 -22.39 9.11 -7.18
C LEU A 135 -22.74 9.87 -5.88
N PHE A 136 -21.76 10.31 -5.16
CA PHE A 136 -21.92 11.12 -3.95
C PHE A 136 -21.55 12.59 -4.20
#